data_25a47e7f1acb2d2cec0c8bfb7f1cf380
#
_entry.id   25a47e7f1acb2d2cec0c8bfb7f1cf380
#
_cell.length_a   1.000
_cell.length_b   1.000
_cell.length_c   1.000
_cell.angle_alpha   90.00
_cell.angle_beta   90.00
_cell.angle_gamma   90.00
#
_symmetry.space_group_name_H-M   'P 1'
#
loop_
_entity.id
_entity.type
_entity.pdbx_description
1 polymer ?
#
loop_
_entity_poly.entity_id
_entity_poly.type
_entity_poly.pdbx_seq_one_letter_code
_entity_poly.pdbx_strand_id
1 'polypeptide(L)'
;MRLMIIVSLLLCLPASAAVAQRRQPAQPKEQKLFPYQYTIDELPNGLHLVTVPTDFPNLVALYIVVKTGSRNEIEPGKSGYAHLFEHLMFRGSENFTAEQRDEILKRAGADSNAYTTDDRTVYHEIFSKEDLDKIMELEGDRFQRLKYAPDAYKTETRAVLGEFNKNSADPSEKIFEVLRAAAYKKHTYEHTTMGFIKDIEDMPNQYDYSLQFYKRYYRPENATIIVVGDVKRDEVMGMVQKYFGNWQRGNYTPQIPLEPAQTAPREEHIDWPSATLPYVDVAFRGPAYSDTEKEHAALDLLQAYAFGENSDLYQKLVLKEQKVDSLYASFSDRIDPELFYVESRVKDQKDVSYVRDQVLSTFKRYTTELIPQQKLNETRARLRYSFALSLDSSEAIAATLAPYIALRGTPETINKLYALYDRITPEDIRAAAARYFVESNRTIVTLSSKSKGGAE
;
A
#
# COMPACT_ATOMS: atom_id res chain seq x y z
N MET A 1 -26.50 23.88 -104.97
CA MET A 1 -26.42 22.86 -103.93
C MET A 1 -25.22 23.19 -103.04
N ARG A 2 -25.44 23.81 -101.92
CA ARG A 2 -24.37 24.22 -100.97
C ARG A 2 -24.43 23.29 -99.78
N LEU A 3 -23.34 22.58 -99.56
CA LEU A 3 -23.13 21.64 -98.46
C LEU A 3 -22.64 22.44 -97.22
N MET A 4 -23.42 22.40 -96.16
CA MET A 4 -23.08 23.01 -94.90
C MET A 4 -22.34 21.98 -93.98
N ILE A 5 -21.08 22.24 -93.63
CA ILE A 5 -20.31 21.44 -92.73
C ILE A 5 -20.53 22.05 -91.34
N ILE A 6 -21.09 21.24 -90.42
CA ILE A 6 -21.19 21.58 -89.00
C ILE A 6 -19.96 21.04 -88.28
N VAL A 7 -19.14 21.95 -87.72
CA VAL A 7 -18.01 21.63 -86.85
C VAL A 7 -18.52 21.62 -85.43
N SER A 8 -18.56 20.42 -84.84
CA SER A 8 -18.84 20.28 -83.38
C SER A 8 -17.59 20.49 -82.57
N LEU A 9 -17.54 21.55 -81.76
CA LEU A 9 -16.50 21.80 -80.80
C LEU A 9 -16.78 20.99 -79.54
N LEU A 10 -15.91 19.96 -79.23
CA LEU A 10 -15.93 19.25 -77.96
C LEU A 10 -15.14 20.11 -76.93
N LEU A 11 -15.86 20.63 -75.94
CA LEU A 11 -15.25 21.24 -74.73
C LEU A 11 -14.83 20.08 -73.78
N CYS A 12 -13.53 19.83 -73.67
CA CYS A 12 -12.96 19.02 -72.56
C CYS A 12 -12.87 19.85 -71.28
N LEU A 13 -13.71 19.53 -70.31
CA LEU A 13 -13.59 20.02 -68.92
C LEU A 13 -12.59 19.16 -68.18
N PRO A 14 -11.62 19.72 -67.45
CA PRO A 14 -10.71 18.93 -66.63
C PRO A 14 -11.46 18.42 -65.39
N ALA A 15 -11.54 17.11 -65.22
CA ALA A 15 -12.03 16.48 -63.98
C ALA A 15 -11.00 16.71 -62.85
N SER A 16 -11.31 17.61 -61.95
CA SER A 16 -10.53 17.78 -60.70
C SER A 16 -10.77 16.55 -59.82
N ALA A 17 -9.81 15.66 -59.76
CA ALA A 17 -9.76 14.56 -58.78
C ALA A 17 -9.59 15.12 -57.39
N ALA A 18 -10.69 15.22 -56.64
CA ALA A 18 -10.63 15.49 -55.21
C ALA A 18 -10.00 14.28 -54.51
N VAL A 19 -8.75 14.40 -54.15
CA VAL A 19 -8.07 13.44 -53.28
C VAL A 19 -8.72 13.53 -51.91
N ALA A 20 -9.60 12.58 -51.62
CA ALA A 20 -10.14 12.42 -50.28
C ALA A 20 -8.99 12.05 -49.35
N GLN A 21 -8.49 13.00 -48.57
CA GLN A 21 -7.59 12.75 -47.45
C GLN A 21 -8.33 11.81 -46.50
N ARG A 22 -7.92 10.53 -46.52
CA ARG A 22 -8.28 9.59 -45.41
C ARG A 22 -7.80 10.20 -44.10
N ARG A 23 -8.75 10.73 -43.32
CA ARG A 23 -8.47 11.03 -41.89
C ARG A 23 -7.98 9.74 -41.27
N GLN A 24 -6.70 9.73 -40.84
CA GLN A 24 -6.23 8.67 -39.96
C GLN A 24 -7.19 8.61 -38.76
N PRO A 25 -7.67 7.41 -38.38
CA PRO A 25 -8.43 7.28 -37.14
C PRO A 25 -7.57 7.85 -36.03
N ALA A 26 -8.16 8.78 -35.25
CA ALA A 26 -7.52 9.30 -34.06
C ALA A 26 -7.09 8.10 -33.22
N GLN A 27 -5.80 8.04 -32.87
CA GLN A 27 -5.34 7.03 -31.91
C GLN A 27 -6.25 7.14 -30.68
N PRO A 28 -6.77 6.01 -30.16
CA PRO A 28 -7.55 6.06 -28.94
C PRO A 28 -6.70 6.79 -27.90
N LYS A 29 -7.20 7.87 -27.31
CA LYS A 29 -6.55 8.47 -26.15
C LYS A 29 -6.43 7.36 -25.13
N GLU A 30 -5.20 7.09 -24.72
CA GLU A 30 -4.88 6.12 -23.66
C GLU A 30 -5.78 6.49 -22.46
N GLN A 31 -6.76 5.64 -22.18
CA GLN A 31 -7.74 5.94 -21.15
C GLN A 31 -7.04 5.75 -19.81
N LYS A 32 -6.74 6.85 -19.14
CA LYS A 32 -6.12 6.82 -17.80
C LYS A 32 -6.99 6.00 -16.87
N LEU A 33 -6.39 5.12 -16.11
CA LEU A 33 -7.11 4.29 -15.16
C LEU A 33 -7.58 5.09 -13.95
N PHE A 34 -6.73 6.01 -13.45
CA PHE A 34 -7.13 7.02 -12.49
C PHE A 34 -7.77 8.18 -13.27
N PRO A 35 -9.12 8.31 -13.26
CA PRO A 35 -9.83 9.19 -14.20
C PRO A 35 -9.92 10.63 -13.72
N TYR A 36 -9.66 10.90 -12.42
CA TYR A 36 -9.85 12.21 -11.83
C TYR A 36 -8.76 13.18 -12.22
N GLN A 37 -9.14 14.45 -12.38
CA GLN A 37 -8.18 15.55 -12.49
C GLN A 37 -7.61 15.82 -11.10
N TYR A 38 -6.34 16.13 -11.03
CA TYR A 38 -5.67 16.49 -9.79
C TYR A 38 -4.61 17.55 -10.01
N THR A 39 -4.24 18.23 -8.95
CA THR A 39 -3.06 19.11 -8.91
C THR A 39 -2.07 18.61 -7.85
N ILE A 40 -0.80 18.85 -8.09
CA ILE A 40 0.27 18.65 -7.11
C ILE A 40 0.95 20.00 -6.93
N ASP A 41 0.93 20.47 -5.70
CA ASP A 41 1.55 21.73 -5.30
C ASP A 41 2.61 21.45 -4.23
N GLU A 42 3.65 22.28 -4.18
CA GLU A 42 4.68 22.23 -3.15
C GLU A 42 4.80 23.60 -2.49
N LEU A 43 4.73 23.64 -1.16
CA LEU A 43 4.94 24.84 -0.39
C LEU A 43 6.44 25.15 -0.25
N PRO A 44 6.82 26.41 0.02
CA PRO A 44 8.23 26.78 0.23
C PRO A 44 8.95 25.99 1.33
N ASN A 45 8.20 25.47 2.31
CA ASN A 45 8.73 24.61 3.36
C ASN A 45 8.85 23.12 2.96
N GLY A 46 8.52 22.76 1.70
CA GLY A 46 8.65 21.40 1.18
C GLY A 46 7.44 20.49 1.46
N LEU A 47 6.35 21.02 2.03
CA LEU A 47 5.10 20.29 2.16
C LEU A 47 4.44 20.12 0.79
N HIS A 48 4.06 18.88 0.47
CA HIS A 48 3.31 18.61 -0.75
C HIS A 48 1.81 18.61 -0.49
N LEU A 49 1.06 19.10 -1.48
CA LEU A 49 -0.40 19.08 -1.49
C LEU A 49 -0.89 18.41 -2.79
N VAL A 50 -1.73 17.41 -2.66
CA VAL A 50 -2.48 16.80 -3.76
C VAL A 50 -3.95 17.15 -3.60
N THR A 51 -4.52 17.88 -4.57
CA THR A 51 -5.95 18.22 -4.57
C THR A 51 -6.65 17.48 -5.70
N VAL A 52 -7.72 16.77 -5.39
CA VAL A 52 -8.56 16.02 -6.33
C VAL A 52 -10.00 16.49 -6.20
N PRO A 53 -10.42 17.48 -7.00
CA PRO A 53 -11.84 17.86 -7.04
C PRO A 53 -12.70 16.69 -7.57
N THR A 54 -13.83 16.43 -6.90
CA THR A 54 -14.82 15.43 -7.30
C THR A 54 -16.22 16.04 -7.34
N ASP A 55 -17.16 15.32 -7.92
CA ASP A 55 -18.58 15.67 -7.98
C ASP A 55 -19.41 15.03 -6.84
N PHE A 56 -18.76 14.45 -5.83
CA PHE A 56 -19.42 14.01 -4.60
C PHE A 56 -19.77 15.23 -3.75
N PRO A 57 -21.06 15.65 -3.72
CA PRO A 57 -21.43 16.95 -3.16
C PRO A 57 -21.23 16.99 -1.65
N ASN A 58 -20.71 18.11 -1.18
CA ASN A 58 -20.56 18.46 0.23
C ASN A 58 -19.68 17.53 1.08
N LEU A 59 -18.91 16.61 0.49
CA LEU A 59 -18.01 15.71 1.21
C LEU A 59 -16.56 16.01 0.86
N VAL A 60 -15.72 15.98 1.90
CA VAL A 60 -14.27 16.11 1.80
C VAL A 60 -13.60 14.99 2.57
N ALA A 61 -12.61 14.35 1.95
CA ALA A 61 -11.65 13.49 2.60
C ALA A 61 -10.30 14.21 2.66
N LEU A 62 -9.80 14.42 3.87
CA LEU A 62 -8.49 14.97 4.17
C LEU A 62 -7.59 13.84 4.66
N TYR A 63 -6.50 13.57 3.96
CA TYR A 63 -5.49 12.59 4.32
C TYR A 63 -4.14 13.28 4.48
N ILE A 64 -3.46 13.06 5.60
CA ILE A 64 -2.10 13.52 5.83
C ILE A 64 -1.20 12.31 5.90
N VAL A 65 -0.38 12.13 4.87
CA VAL A 65 0.52 11.00 4.70
C VAL A 65 1.90 11.43 5.18
N VAL A 66 2.35 10.86 6.28
CA VAL A 66 3.75 10.98 6.76
C VAL A 66 4.54 9.80 6.20
N LYS A 67 5.62 10.06 5.47
CA LYS A 67 6.49 9.03 4.86
C LYS A 67 7.40 8.37 5.91
N THR A 68 6.78 7.88 6.98
CA THR A 68 7.44 7.25 8.12
C THR A 68 6.57 6.12 8.64
N GLY A 69 7.14 4.94 8.73
CA GLY A 69 6.56 3.74 9.27
C GLY A 69 7.62 2.92 9.99
N SER A 70 7.37 1.65 10.26
CA SER A 70 8.31 0.77 10.96
C SER A 70 9.67 0.62 10.23
N ARG A 71 9.68 0.83 8.91
CA ARG A 71 10.90 0.94 8.10
C ARG A 71 11.92 1.96 8.63
N ASN A 72 11.44 3.02 9.26
CA ASN A 72 12.25 4.13 9.72
C ASN A 72 12.83 3.93 11.13
N GLU A 73 12.52 2.82 11.79
CA GLU A 73 12.91 2.48 13.15
C GLU A 73 14.28 1.77 13.16
N ILE A 74 15.32 2.50 12.76
CA ILE A 74 16.67 1.97 12.51
C ILE A 74 17.54 1.81 13.76
N GLU A 75 17.10 2.35 14.89
CA GLU A 75 17.90 2.36 16.12
C GLU A 75 17.55 1.14 16.99
N PRO A 76 18.55 0.35 17.43
CA PRO A 76 18.28 -0.80 18.30
C PRO A 76 17.52 -0.41 19.57
N GLY A 77 16.50 -1.18 19.92
CA GLY A 77 15.68 -0.92 21.11
C GLY A 77 14.64 0.18 20.90
N LYS A 78 14.31 0.52 19.63
CA LYS A 78 13.44 1.64 19.26
C LYS A 78 12.38 1.24 18.23
N SER A 79 11.99 -0.03 18.16
CA SER A 79 10.90 -0.46 17.30
C SER A 79 9.52 -0.11 17.89
N GLY A 80 8.51 0.06 17.04
CA GLY A 80 7.12 0.39 17.40
C GLY A 80 6.83 1.88 17.58
N TYR A 81 7.78 2.77 17.30
CA TYR A 81 7.59 4.21 17.48
C TYR A 81 6.68 4.84 16.43
N ALA A 82 6.71 4.36 15.20
CA ALA A 82 5.80 4.86 14.18
C ALA A 82 4.33 4.61 14.58
N HIS A 83 4.03 3.42 15.10
CA HIS A 83 2.73 3.08 15.63
C HIS A 83 2.41 3.85 16.92
N LEU A 84 3.35 4.01 17.84
CA LEU A 84 3.14 4.87 19.01
C LEU A 84 2.76 6.30 18.61
N PHE A 85 3.38 6.86 17.56
CA PHE A 85 3.03 8.21 17.09
C PHE A 85 1.66 8.28 16.44
N GLU A 86 1.17 7.20 15.84
CA GLU A 86 -0.25 7.10 15.47
C GLU A 86 -1.14 7.44 16.67
N HIS A 87 -0.88 6.85 17.86
CA HIS A 87 -1.61 7.12 19.10
C HIS A 87 -1.35 8.53 19.68
N LEU A 88 -0.09 8.92 19.78
CA LEU A 88 0.31 10.19 20.40
C LEU A 88 -0.26 11.41 19.68
N MET A 89 -0.44 11.34 18.38
CA MET A 89 -1.01 12.43 17.59
C MET A 89 -2.45 12.76 17.98
N PHE A 90 -3.16 11.90 18.71
CA PHE A 90 -4.50 12.14 19.25
C PHE A 90 -4.50 12.78 20.65
N ARG A 91 -3.31 13.01 21.26
CA ARG A 91 -3.21 13.47 22.67
C ARG A 91 -3.21 14.98 22.84
N GLY A 92 -3.46 15.74 21.77
CA GLY A 92 -3.57 17.19 21.77
C GLY A 92 -2.34 17.89 21.22
N SER A 93 -2.42 19.19 21.21
CA SER A 93 -1.42 20.11 20.66
C SER A 93 -1.30 21.35 21.56
N GLU A 94 -0.51 22.32 21.12
CA GLU A 94 -0.30 23.53 21.91
C GLU A 94 -1.60 24.35 22.12
N ASN A 95 -2.45 24.43 21.08
CA ASN A 95 -3.66 25.25 21.10
C ASN A 95 -4.96 24.45 21.28
N PHE A 96 -4.92 23.13 21.11
CA PHE A 96 -6.09 22.25 21.23
C PHE A 96 -5.78 21.05 22.12
N THR A 97 -6.53 20.88 23.21
CA THR A 97 -6.49 19.64 23.99
C THR A 97 -7.13 18.49 23.20
N ALA A 98 -6.91 17.23 23.64
CA ALA A 98 -7.55 16.07 23.04
C ALA A 98 -9.08 16.20 23.04
N GLU A 99 -9.65 16.66 24.17
CA GLU A 99 -11.10 16.82 24.33
C GLU A 99 -11.65 17.90 23.41
N GLN A 100 -10.91 19.02 23.23
CA GLN A 100 -11.32 20.10 22.31
C GLN A 100 -11.28 19.62 20.84
N ARG A 101 -10.26 18.83 20.49
CA ARG A 101 -10.18 18.20 19.17
C ARG A 101 -11.37 17.30 18.91
N ASP A 102 -11.66 16.40 19.85
CA ASP A 102 -12.76 15.44 19.73
C ASP A 102 -14.13 16.16 19.65
N GLU A 103 -14.30 17.25 20.39
CA GLU A 103 -15.53 18.06 20.33
C GLU A 103 -15.69 18.73 18.96
N ILE A 104 -14.61 19.29 18.40
CA ILE A 104 -14.62 19.90 17.06
C ILE A 104 -15.01 18.85 16.01
N LEU A 105 -14.34 17.70 15.98
CA LEU A 105 -14.62 16.63 15.03
C LEU A 105 -16.03 16.08 15.18
N LYS A 106 -16.50 15.89 16.41
CA LYS A 106 -17.87 15.45 16.68
C LYS A 106 -18.92 16.45 16.17
N ARG A 107 -18.69 17.76 16.33
CA ARG A 107 -19.60 18.78 15.81
C ARG A 107 -19.62 18.82 14.29
N ALA A 108 -18.47 18.57 13.64
CA ALA A 108 -18.35 18.45 12.20
C ALA A 108 -18.96 17.15 11.66
N GLY A 109 -19.37 16.21 12.53
CA GLY A 109 -19.76 14.85 12.12
C GLY A 109 -18.64 14.11 11.40
N ALA A 110 -17.39 14.46 11.72
CA ALA A 110 -16.23 13.89 11.06
C ALA A 110 -15.96 12.45 11.51
N ASP A 111 -15.69 11.57 10.54
CA ASP A 111 -15.05 10.29 10.79
C ASP A 111 -13.54 10.51 10.75
N SER A 112 -12.84 10.21 11.85
CA SER A 112 -11.41 10.46 12.01
C SER A 112 -10.69 9.22 12.50
N ASN A 113 -9.65 8.82 11.79
CA ASN A 113 -8.83 7.68 12.16
C ASN A 113 -7.37 7.86 11.68
N ALA A 114 -6.53 6.87 11.98
CA ALA A 114 -5.16 6.77 11.48
C ALA A 114 -4.77 5.31 11.28
N TYR A 115 -3.68 5.08 10.56
CA TYR A 115 -3.07 3.76 10.46
C TYR A 115 -1.57 3.86 10.14
N THR A 116 -0.81 2.88 10.61
CA THR A 116 0.63 2.74 10.34
C THR A 116 0.92 1.51 9.51
N THR A 117 1.78 1.66 8.53
CA THR A 117 2.36 0.57 7.75
C THR A 117 3.88 0.60 7.87
N ASP A 118 4.57 -0.30 7.17
CA ASP A 118 6.04 -0.26 7.17
C ASP A 118 6.60 1.07 6.63
N ASP A 119 5.97 1.68 5.63
CA ASP A 119 6.54 2.82 4.90
C ASP A 119 5.89 4.17 5.21
N ARG A 120 4.75 4.18 5.91
CA ARG A 120 3.99 5.40 6.16
C ARG A 120 3.08 5.30 7.38
N THR A 121 2.77 6.45 7.95
CA THR A 121 1.64 6.66 8.86
C THR A 121 0.68 7.65 8.21
N VAL A 122 -0.60 7.35 8.22
CA VAL A 122 -1.64 8.16 7.58
C VAL A 122 -2.68 8.56 8.60
N TYR A 123 -3.00 9.84 8.65
CA TYR A 123 -4.08 10.42 9.45
C TYR A 123 -5.16 10.89 8.50
N HIS A 124 -6.41 10.60 8.79
CA HIS A 124 -7.48 10.93 7.86
C HIS A 124 -8.77 11.32 8.55
N GLU A 125 -9.46 12.26 7.94
CA GLU A 125 -10.78 12.74 8.35
C GLU A 125 -11.69 12.83 7.12
N ILE A 126 -12.96 12.39 7.28
CA ILE A 126 -14.04 12.54 6.31
C ILE A 126 -15.13 13.41 6.94
N PHE A 127 -15.51 14.49 6.30
CA PHE A 127 -16.40 15.50 6.87
C PHE A 127 -17.10 16.35 5.79
N SER A 128 -18.02 17.22 6.25
CA SER A 128 -18.69 18.21 5.39
C SER A 128 -17.70 19.33 4.99
N LYS A 129 -17.73 19.76 3.74
CA LYS A 129 -16.83 20.79 3.21
C LYS A 129 -16.88 22.11 4.00
N GLU A 130 -18.00 22.40 4.67
CA GLU A 130 -18.18 23.61 5.46
C GLU A 130 -17.22 23.65 6.66
N ASP A 131 -16.75 22.49 7.13
CA ASP A 131 -15.83 22.36 8.25
C ASP A 131 -14.35 22.32 7.83
N LEU A 132 -14.05 22.41 6.51
CA LEU A 132 -12.70 22.24 5.97
C LEU A 132 -11.68 23.25 6.58
N ASP A 133 -12.04 24.54 6.70
CA ASP A 133 -11.15 25.55 7.29
C ASP A 133 -10.82 25.24 8.74
N LYS A 134 -11.85 24.80 9.53
CA LYS A 134 -11.66 24.49 10.95
C LYS A 134 -10.85 23.20 11.17
N ILE A 135 -11.07 22.18 10.35
CA ILE A 135 -10.30 20.94 10.44
C ILE A 135 -8.86 21.16 9.96
N MET A 136 -8.64 21.97 8.91
CA MET A 136 -7.29 22.40 8.49
C MET A 136 -6.53 23.17 9.58
N GLU A 137 -7.22 24.04 10.34
CA GLU A 137 -6.64 24.71 11.50
C GLU A 137 -6.19 23.71 12.57
N LEU A 138 -7.08 22.77 12.91
CA LEU A 138 -6.85 21.73 13.90
C LEU A 138 -5.64 20.87 13.53
N GLU A 139 -5.62 20.37 12.29
CA GLU A 139 -4.54 19.52 11.78
C GLU A 139 -3.21 20.29 11.64
N GLY A 140 -3.26 21.55 11.17
CA GLY A 140 -2.10 22.41 11.10
C GLY A 140 -1.45 22.64 12.46
N ASP A 141 -2.24 22.75 13.53
CA ASP A 141 -1.71 22.87 14.90
C ASP A 141 -1.12 21.54 15.40
N ARG A 142 -1.84 20.45 15.21
CA ARG A 142 -1.46 19.10 15.63
C ARG A 142 -0.10 18.68 15.02
N PHE A 143 0.08 18.86 13.72
CA PHE A 143 1.27 18.45 13.00
C PHE A 143 2.51 19.31 13.29
N GLN A 144 2.35 20.53 13.71
CA GLN A 144 3.46 21.45 14.00
C GLN A 144 3.76 21.55 15.50
N ARG A 145 2.77 21.41 16.35
CA ARG A 145 2.82 21.75 17.76
C ARG A 145 2.23 20.67 18.65
N LEU A 146 2.46 19.39 18.27
CA LEU A 146 2.08 18.25 19.09
C LEU A 146 2.63 18.42 20.51
N LYS A 147 1.76 18.24 21.51
CA LYS A 147 2.14 18.42 22.91
C LYS A 147 1.49 17.36 23.78
N TYR A 148 2.29 16.60 24.46
CA TYR A 148 1.87 15.62 25.44
C TYR A 148 2.80 15.61 26.65
N ALA A 149 2.22 15.38 27.83
CA ALA A 149 2.97 15.28 29.08
C ALA A 149 3.58 13.86 29.24
N PRO A 150 4.63 13.68 30.07
CA PRO A 150 5.20 12.36 30.35
C PRO A 150 4.19 11.32 30.83
N ASP A 151 3.16 11.72 31.60
CA ASP A 151 2.14 10.78 32.06
C ASP A 151 1.21 10.34 30.94
N ALA A 152 0.83 11.24 30.02
CA ALA A 152 0.07 10.91 28.82
C ALA A 152 0.88 9.96 27.93
N TYR A 153 2.17 10.22 27.73
CA TYR A 153 3.08 9.34 27.00
C TYR A 153 3.10 7.93 27.60
N LYS A 154 3.28 7.80 28.92
CA LYS A 154 3.26 6.50 29.61
C LYS A 154 1.93 5.77 29.48
N THR A 155 0.83 6.52 29.42
CA THR A 155 -0.49 5.93 29.20
C THR A 155 -0.58 5.32 27.82
N GLU A 156 -0.09 6.04 26.78
CA GLU A 156 -0.10 5.52 25.40
C GLU A 156 0.82 4.32 25.21
N THR A 157 2.01 4.35 25.78
CA THR A 157 2.92 3.19 25.67
C THR A 157 2.33 1.93 26.31
N ARG A 158 1.51 2.08 27.37
CA ARG A 158 0.76 0.95 27.96
C ARG A 158 -0.40 0.48 27.06
N ALA A 159 -1.06 1.40 26.38
CA ALA A 159 -2.10 1.05 25.40
C ALA A 159 -1.48 0.26 24.25
N VAL A 160 -0.35 0.70 23.70
CA VAL A 160 0.43 -0.01 22.66
C VAL A 160 0.85 -1.40 23.13
N LEU A 161 1.34 -1.54 24.39
CA LEU A 161 1.67 -2.85 24.96
C LEU A 161 0.42 -3.75 25.10
N GLY A 162 -0.71 -3.17 25.50
CA GLY A 162 -2.00 -3.90 25.57
C GLY A 162 -2.43 -4.41 24.21
N GLU A 163 -2.28 -3.60 23.17
CA GLU A 163 -2.57 -3.98 21.80
C GLU A 163 -1.58 -5.03 21.27
N PHE A 164 -0.29 -4.88 21.53
CA PHE A 164 0.70 -5.90 21.20
C PHE A 164 0.31 -7.27 21.79
N ASN A 165 -0.05 -7.30 23.08
CA ASN A 165 -0.44 -8.54 23.75
C ASN A 165 -1.73 -9.13 23.15
N LYS A 166 -2.68 -8.29 22.76
CA LYS A 166 -3.90 -8.72 22.07
C LYS A 166 -3.58 -9.34 20.72
N ASN A 167 -2.76 -8.68 19.90
CA ASN A 167 -2.38 -9.14 18.56
C ASN A 167 -1.52 -10.41 18.64
N SER A 168 -0.58 -10.48 19.57
CA SER A 168 0.25 -11.67 19.82
C SER A 168 -0.53 -12.90 20.30
N ALA A 169 -1.79 -12.75 20.70
CA ALA A 169 -2.69 -13.85 21.01
C ALA A 169 -3.39 -14.44 19.76
N ASP A 170 -3.22 -13.83 18.59
CA ASP A 170 -3.70 -14.35 17.32
C ASP A 170 -2.59 -15.16 16.61
N PRO A 171 -2.85 -16.45 16.27
CA PRO A 171 -1.87 -17.28 15.58
C PRO A 171 -1.40 -16.72 14.23
N SER A 172 -2.27 -16.04 13.46
CA SER A 172 -1.92 -15.47 12.15
C SER A 172 -0.96 -14.28 12.32
N GLU A 173 -1.20 -13.39 13.29
CA GLU A 173 -0.30 -12.29 13.60
C GLU A 173 1.07 -12.81 14.08
N LYS A 174 1.07 -13.85 14.91
CA LYS A 174 2.31 -14.44 15.43
C LYS A 174 3.15 -15.13 14.37
N ILE A 175 2.53 -15.88 13.46
CA ILE A 175 3.27 -16.54 12.38
C ILE A 175 3.88 -15.49 11.42
N PHE A 176 3.15 -14.41 11.14
CA PHE A 176 3.65 -13.31 10.31
C PHE A 176 4.83 -12.57 10.98
N GLU A 177 4.76 -12.29 12.30
CA GLU A 177 5.89 -11.73 13.06
C GLU A 177 7.15 -12.60 12.92
N VAL A 178 7.01 -13.93 13.13
CA VAL A 178 8.13 -14.87 13.02
C VAL A 178 8.62 -15.00 11.58
N LEU A 179 7.73 -14.97 10.60
CA LEU A 179 8.09 -14.99 9.18
C LEU A 179 9.00 -13.82 8.82
N ARG A 180 8.65 -12.60 9.24
CA ARG A 180 9.46 -11.40 9.00
C ARG A 180 10.82 -11.50 9.69
N ALA A 181 10.85 -11.85 10.95
CA ALA A 181 12.10 -12.04 11.72
C ALA A 181 13.00 -13.14 11.15
N ALA A 182 12.40 -14.19 10.54
CA ALA A 182 13.16 -15.23 9.85
C ALA A 182 13.69 -14.74 8.48
N ALA A 183 12.88 -14.01 7.70
CA ALA A 183 13.20 -13.61 6.34
C ALA A 183 14.20 -12.44 6.26
N TYR A 184 14.19 -11.54 7.22
CA TYR A 184 15.11 -10.39 7.29
C TYR A 184 16.08 -10.53 8.45
N LYS A 185 17.30 -9.99 8.30
CA LYS A 185 18.37 -10.05 9.32
C LYS A 185 19.01 -8.69 9.61
N LYS A 186 18.76 -7.69 8.76
CA LYS A 186 19.33 -6.34 8.92
C LYS A 186 18.32 -5.24 8.58
N HIS A 187 17.47 -5.48 7.59
CA HIS A 187 16.47 -4.50 7.20
C HIS A 187 15.38 -4.41 8.25
N THR A 188 14.89 -3.22 8.52
CA THR A 188 13.86 -2.97 9.53
C THR A 188 12.51 -3.65 9.24
N TYR A 189 12.29 -4.20 8.04
CA TYR A 189 11.18 -5.11 7.76
C TYR A 189 11.28 -6.44 8.52
N GLU A 190 12.31 -6.65 9.34
CA GLU A 190 12.39 -7.81 10.24
C GLU A 190 11.34 -7.80 11.35
N HIS A 191 10.78 -6.64 11.69
CA HIS A 191 9.69 -6.52 12.66
C HIS A 191 8.41 -5.96 12.00
N THR A 192 7.28 -6.23 12.61
CA THR A 192 6.00 -5.63 12.24
C THR A 192 5.91 -4.18 12.70
N THR A 193 4.84 -3.48 12.34
CA THR A 193 4.55 -2.12 12.83
C THR A 193 4.42 -2.05 14.34
N MET A 194 4.07 -3.18 14.99
CA MET A 194 4.00 -3.27 16.45
C MET A 194 5.38 -3.23 17.13
N GLY A 195 6.46 -3.56 16.41
CA GLY A 195 7.79 -3.62 16.96
C GLY A 195 8.10 -4.93 17.71
N PHE A 196 9.27 -5.01 18.35
CA PHE A 196 9.66 -6.13 19.20
C PHE A 196 9.13 -5.95 20.63
N ILE A 197 8.62 -7.01 21.24
CA ILE A 197 8.04 -6.96 22.60
C ILE A 197 8.96 -6.29 23.64
N LYS A 198 10.25 -6.62 23.63
CA LYS A 198 11.24 -6.04 24.57
C LYS A 198 11.39 -4.52 24.42
N ASP A 199 11.22 -3.99 23.19
CA ASP A 199 11.32 -2.57 22.91
C ASP A 199 10.02 -1.87 23.37
N ILE A 200 8.87 -2.52 23.19
CA ILE A 200 7.56 -2.03 23.64
C ILE A 200 7.49 -2.01 25.17
N GLU A 201 8.03 -3.03 25.86
CA GLU A 201 8.08 -3.08 27.32
C GLU A 201 8.96 -1.96 27.90
N ASP A 202 10.07 -1.58 27.24
CA ASP A 202 10.96 -0.50 27.66
C ASP A 202 10.50 0.90 27.20
N MET A 203 9.59 0.97 26.26
CA MET A 203 9.10 2.22 25.67
C MET A 203 8.64 3.26 26.71
N PRO A 204 7.97 2.92 27.84
CA PRO A 204 7.57 3.89 28.88
C PRO A 204 8.74 4.69 29.49
N ASN A 205 9.97 4.19 29.40
CA ASN A 205 11.18 4.82 29.92
C ASN A 205 11.85 5.77 28.92
N GLN A 206 11.29 5.92 27.69
CA GLN A 206 11.97 6.54 26.56
C GLN A 206 11.28 7.82 26.07
N TYR A 207 10.70 8.61 26.97
CA TYR A 207 9.99 9.85 26.64
C TYR A 207 10.85 10.82 25.80
N ASP A 208 12.12 11.04 26.17
CA ASP A 208 13.00 11.95 25.43
C ASP A 208 13.27 11.48 24.00
N TYR A 209 13.31 10.17 23.76
CA TYR A 209 13.44 9.63 22.42
C TYR A 209 12.17 9.89 21.60
N SER A 210 10.98 9.84 22.20
CA SER A 210 9.74 10.15 21.51
C SER A 210 9.75 11.59 20.94
N LEU A 211 10.25 12.55 21.71
CA LEU A 211 10.41 13.93 21.25
C LEU A 211 11.40 14.05 20.08
N GLN A 212 12.48 13.25 20.11
CA GLN A 212 13.44 13.19 19.00
C GLN A 212 12.82 12.58 17.74
N PHE A 213 12.07 11.48 17.91
CA PHE A 213 11.37 10.81 16.79
C PHE A 213 10.40 11.78 16.10
N TYR A 214 9.56 12.48 16.87
CA TYR A 214 8.66 13.49 16.34
C TYR A 214 9.43 14.54 15.53
N LYS A 215 10.46 15.14 16.12
CA LYS A 215 11.28 16.17 15.48
C LYS A 215 11.97 15.68 14.19
N ARG A 216 12.31 14.39 14.10
CA ARG A 216 12.97 13.80 12.92
C ARG A 216 12.01 13.53 11.78
N TYR A 217 10.80 13.09 12.06
CA TYR A 217 9.93 12.51 11.06
C TYR A 217 8.68 13.33 10.75
N TYR A 218 8.14 14.07 11.73
CA TYR A 218 6.94 14.88 11.55
C TYR A 218 7.36 16.29 11.07
N ARG A 219 7.61 16.38 9.77
CA ARG A 219 8.16 17.57 9.11
C ARG A 219 7.49 17.77 7.74
N PRO A 220 7.39 19.03 7.26
CA PRO A 220 6.66 19.31 6.04
C PRO A 220 7.20 18.58 4.81
N GLU A 221 8.52 18.47 4.63
CA GLU A 221 9.13 17.78 3.50
C GLU A 221 8.98 16.26 3.54
N ASN A 222 8.57 15.72 4.70
CA ASN A 222 8.28 14.29 4.88
C ASN A 222 6.78 13.97 4.87
N ALA A 223 5.94 14.99 4.63
CA ALA A 223 4.49 14.86 4.64
C ALA A 223 3.88 15.26 3.29
N THR A 224 2.72 14.70 3.01
CA THR A 224 1.87 15.09 1.89
C THR A 224 0.43 15.18 2.37
N ILE A 225 -0.21 16.30 2.11
CA ILE A 225 -1.66 16.49 2.33
C ILE A 225 -2.37 16.07 1.04
N ILE A 226 -3.39 15.25 1.16
CA ILE A 226 -4.29 14.85 0.07
C ILE A 226 -5.68 15.35 0.44
N VAL A 227 -6.29 16.15 -0.43
CA VAL A 227 -7.66 16.64 -0.27
C VAL A 227 -8.48 16.19 -1.47
N VAL A 228 -9.50 15.38 -1.21
CA VAL A 228 -10.40 14.83 -2.23
C VAL A 228 -11.81 15.23 -1.90
N GLY A 229 -12.56 15.75 -2.85
CA GLY A 229 -13.97 16.07 -2.61
C GLY A 229 -14.51 17.27 -3.35
N ASP A 230 -15.61 17.83 -2.84
CA ASP A 230 -16.23 19.06 -3.34
C ASP A 230 -15.41 20.29 -2.94
N VAL A 231 -14.25 20.44 -3.57
CA VAL A 231 -13.26 21.48 -3.24
C VAL A 231 -12.71 22.14 -4.49
N LYS A 232 -12.14 23.35 -4.32
CA LYS A 232 -11.38 24.05 -5.36
C LYS A 232 -9.92 24.17 -4.92
N ARG A 233 -9.01 23.89 -5.86
CA ARG A 233 -7.56 23.93 -5.63
C ARG A 233 -7.12 25.21 -4.91
N ASP A 234 -7.53 26.37 -5.39
CA ASP A 234 -7.02 27.66 -4.87
C ASP A 234 -7.52 27.94 -3.44
N GLU A 235 -8.73 27.50 -3.10
CA GLU A 235 -9.29 27.56 -1.73
C GLU A 235 -8.48 26.65 -0.79
N VAL A 236 -8.26 25.39 -1.20
CA VAL A 236 -7.46 24.43 -0.42
C VAL A 236 -6.02 24.92 -0.24
N MET A 237 -5.38 25.38 -1.32
CA MET A 237 -4.01 25.91 -1.28
C MET A 237 -3.88 27.09 -0.33
N GLY A 238 -4.88 28.01 -0.32
CA GLY A 238 -4.91 29.13 0.61
C GLY A 238 -4.98 28.69 2.07
N MET A 239 -5.80 27.67 2.38
CA MET A 239 -5.90 27.11 3.73
C MET A 239 -4.61 26.38 4.14
N VAL A 240 -4.03 25.56 3.26
CA VAL A 240 -2.76 24.88 3.53
C VAL A 240 -1.63 25.87 3.76
N GLN A 241 -1.54 26.93 2.95
CA GLN A 241 -0.55 28.00 3.16
C GLN A 241 -0.77 28.72 4.50
N LYS A 242 -2.02 29.00 4.88
CA LYS A 242 -2.40 29.67 6.14
C LYS A 242 -2.00 28.83 7.37
N TYR A 243 -2.33 27.54 7.35
CA TYR A 243 -2.20 26.70 8.53
C TYR A 243 -0.93 25.88 8.61
N PHE A 244 -0.28 25.55 7.47
CA PHE A 244 0.92 24.72 7.43
C PHE A 244 2.16 25.47 6.90
N GLY A 245 2.00 26.69 6.40
CA GLY A 245 3.10 27.44 5.76
C GLY A 245 4.28 27.75 6.70
N ASN A 246 4.04 27.84 8.00
CA ASN A 246 5.06 28.08 9.03
C ASN A 246 5.67 26.78 9.61
N TRP A 247 5.26 25.61 9.15
CA TRP A 247 5.82 24.35 9.61
C TRP A 247 7.30 24.25 9.22
N GLN A 248 8.14 24.06 10.22
CA GLN A 248 9.60 24.15 10.06
C GLN A 248 10.17 22.89 9.41
N ARG A 249 10.97 23.07 8.37
CA ARG A 249 11.76 21.99 7.75
C ARG A 249 12.79 21.45 8.72
N GLY A 250 13.14 20.19 8.51
CA GLY A 250 14.28 19.56 9.13
C GLY A 250 15.35 19.15 8.12
N ASN A 251 16.30 18.33 8.58
CA ASN A 251 17.42 17.86 7.76
C ASN A 251 17.78 16.39 8.03
N TYR A 252 16.91 15.66 8.72
CA TYR A 252 17.19 14.26 9.05
C TYR A 252 16.85 13.34 7.88
N THR A 253 17.78 12.44 7.55
CA THR A 253 17.55 11.36 6.57
C THR A 253 17.96 10.05 7.20
N PRO A 254 17.04 9.11 7.41
CA PRO A 254 17.35 7.81 7.99
C PRO A 254 18.22 7.00 7.03
N GLN A 255 19.21 6.28 7.59
CA GLN A 255 20.05 5.35 6.83
C GLN A 255 19.49 3.93 7.01
N ILE A 256 18.54 3.56 6.16
CA ILE A 256 17.89 2.25 6.22
C ILE A 256 18.92 1.16 5.86
N PRO A 257 19.14 0.15 6.72
CA PRO A 257 20.06 -0.94 6.42
C PRO A 257 19.59 -1.77 5.21
N LEU A 258 20.49 -2.07 4.29
CA LEU A 258 20.18 -2.97 3.19
C LEU A 258 20.17 -4.42 3.68
N GLU A 259 19.13 -5.16 3.31
CA GLU A 259 19.07 -6.60 3.58
C GLU A 259 20.00 -7.37 2.62
N PRO A 260 20.94 -8.16 3.13
CA PRO A 260 21.78 -9.00 2.30
C PRO A 260 20.97 -10.08 1.56
N ALA A 261 21.52 -10.58 0.44
CA ALA A 261 20.93 -11.72 -0.24
C ALA A 261 20.90 -12.94 0.70
N GLN A 262 19.78 -13.64 0.69
CA GLN A 262 19.64 -14.91 1.41
C GLN A 262 20.40 -16.00 0.63
N THR A 263 21.20 -16.81 1.34
CA THR A 263 22.09 -17.82 0.73
C THR A 263 21.62 -19.26 0.96
N ALA A 264 20.66 -19.47 1.86
CA ALA A 264 20.10 -20.78 2.17
C ALA A 264 18.63 -20.64 2.58
N PRO A 265 17.80 -21.66 2.37
CA PRO A 265 16.41 -21.65 2.84
C PRO A 265 16.37 -21.53 4.36
N ARG A 266 15.31 -20.92 4.87
CA ARG A 266 15.04 -20.74 6.30
C ARG A 266 13.72 -21.39 6.65
N GLU A 267 13.68 -22.08 7.78
CA GLU A 267 12.47 -22.76 8.26
C GLU A 267 12.36 -22.56 9.78
N GLU A 268 11.17 -22.20 10.25
CA GLU A 268 10.86 -22.01 11.66
C GLU A 268 9.55 -22.72 11.99
N HIS A 269 9.42 -23.14 13.26
CA HIS A 269 8.19 -23.73 13.77
C HIS A 269 7.80 -23.08 15.08
N ILE A 270 6.49 -22.83 15.23
CA ILE A 270 5.90 -22.24 16.44
C ILE A 270 5.02 -23.28 17.12
N ASP A 271 5.41 -23.66 18.35
CA ASP A 271 4.55 -24.42 19.26
C ASP A 271 3.53 -23.49 19.91
N TRP A 272 2.29 -23.50 19.40
CA TRP A 272 1.23 -22.64 19.93
C TRP A 272 0.68 -23.18 21.26
N PRO A 273 0.52 -22.36 22.31
CA PRO A 273 0.18 -22.83 23.64
C PRO A 273 -1.24 -23.34 23.81
N SER A 274 -2.16 -22.93 22.96
CA SER A 274 -3.59 -23.28 22.99
C SER A 274 -4.03 -24.06 21.76
N ALA A 275 -5.26 -24.58 21.77
CA ALA A 275 -5.83 -25.26 20.60
C ALA A 275 -6.02 -24.26 19.45
N THR A 276 -5.48 -24.57 18.29
CA THR A 276 -5.67 -23.83 17.04
C THR A 276 -5.55 -24.77 15.84
N LEU A 277 -6.08 -24.34 14.71
CA LEU A 277 -5.76 -24.97 13.43
C LEU A 277 -4.29 -24.66 13.08
N PRO A 278 -3.57 -25.59 12.45
CA PRO A 278 -2.21 -25.35 12.03
C PRO A 278 -2.13 -24.33 10.87
N TYR A 279 -1.03 -23.60 10.82
CA TYR A 279 -0.70 -22.65 9.76
C TYR A 279 0.57 -23.05 9.03
N VAL A 280 0.66 -22.68 7.78
CA VAL A 280 1.85 -22.78 6.93
C VAL A 280 1.99 -21.51 6.13
N ASP A 281 3.10 -20.80 6.34
CA ASP A 281 3.52 -19.66 5.54
C ASP A 281 4.71 -20.05 4.68
N VAL A 282 4.60 -19.77 3.39
CA VAL A 282 5.69 -19.93 2.42
C VAL A 282 5.98 -18.58 1.79
N ALA A 283 7.20 -18.11 1.93
CA ALA A 283 7.60 -16.79 1.45
C ALA A 283 8.88 -16.81 0.63
N PHE A 284 8.96 -15.86 -0.30
CA PHE A 284 10.15 -15.51 -1.06
C PHE A 284 10.29 -13.99 -1.06
N ARG A 285 11.50 -13.46 -0.87
CA ARG A 285 11.71 -12.02 -0.98
C ARG A 285 11.71 -11.61 -2.45
N GLY A 286 10.76 -10.75 -2.82
CA GLY A 286 10.59 -10.18 -4.15
C GLY A 286 11.32 -8.84 -4.32
N PRO A 287 11.12 -8.15 -5.46
CA PRO A 287 11.64 -6.80 -5.69
C PRO A 287 10.85 -5.74 -4.90
N ALA A 288 11.44 -4.56 -4.77
CA ALA A 288 10.75 -3.36 -4.36
C ALA A 288 9.70 -2.92 -5.40
N TYR A 289 8.73 -2.10 -4.96
CA TYR A 289 7.77 -1.47 -5.86
C TYR A 289 8.46 -0.68 -6.99
N SER A 290 8.00 -0.87 -8.21
CA SER A 290 8.39 -0.08 -9.37
C SER A 290 7.23 0.12 -10.33
N ASP A 291 7.08 1.35 -10.82
CA ASP A 291 6.15 1.70 -11.90
C ASP A 291 6.85 1.81 -13.27
N THR A 292 8.12 1.39 -13.35
CA THR A 292 8.95 1.39 -14.56
C THR A 292 9.57 0.04 -14.87
N GLU A 293 10.01 -0.71 -13.85
CA GLU A 293 10.62 -2.03 -14.00
C GLU A 293 9.57 -3.14 -13.95
N LYS A 294 9.71 -4.13 -14.81
CA LYS A 294 8.70 -5.17 -15.02
C LYS A 294 8.55 -6.19 -13.88
N GLU A 295 9.60 -6.40 -13.11
CA GLU A 295 9.67 -7.52 -12.16
C GLU A 295 8.60 -7.49 -11.10
N HIS A 296 8.37 -6.32 -10.47
CA HIS A 296 7.32 -6.13 -9.49
C HIS A 296 5.94 -6.39 -10.12
N ALA A 297 5.64 -5.71 -11.21
CA ALA A 297 4.36 -5.85 -11.93
C ALA A 297 4.10 -7.28 -12.42
N ALA A 298 5.15 -8.01 -12.80
CA ALA A 298 5.05 -9.41 -13.22
C ALA A 298 4.67 -10.33 -12.05
N LEU A 299 5.28 -10.13 -10.86
CA LEU A 299 4.96 -10.92 -9.68
C LEU A 299 3.59 -10.57 -9.10
N ASP A 300 3.15 -9.32 -9.17
CA ASP A 300 1.82 -8.90 -8.76
C ASP A 300 0.73 -9.55 -9.64
N LEU A 301 0.91 -9.56 -10.97
CA LEU A 301 0.03 -10.31 -11.88
C LEU A 301 0.06 -11.82 -11.59
N LEU A 302 1.21 -12.38 -11.23
CA LEU A 302 1.33 -13.79 -10.86
C LEU A 302 0.59 -14.09 -9.56
N GLN A 303 0.70 -13.23 -8.55
CA GLN A 303 -0.07 -13.35 -7.31
C GLN A 303 -1.56 -13.43 -7.60
N ALA A 304 -2.09 -12.46 -8.35
CA ALA A 304 -3.51 -12.39 -8.68
C ALA A 304 -4.01 -13.60 -9.48
N TYR A 305 -3.15 -14.19 -10.31
CA TYR A 305 -3.48 -15.35 -11.14
C TYR A 305 -3.34 -16.68 -10.40
N ALA A 306 -2.20 -16.92 -9.77
CA ALA A 306 -1.79 -18.23 -9.29
C ALA A 306 -2.22 -18.52 -7.84
N PHE A 307 -2.48 -17.48 -7.03
CA PHE A 307 -2.74 -17.60 -5.60
C PHE A 307 -4.03 -16.91 -5.14
N GLY A 308 -4.71 -16.18 -6.02
CA GLY A 308 -6.01 -15.59 -5.71
C GLY A 308 -7.12 -16.64 -5.67
N GLU A 309 -8.33 -16.26 -5.22
CA GLU A 309 -9.48 -17.15 -5.03
C GLU A 309 -9.93 -17.92 -6.30
N ASN A 310 -9.65 -17.36 -7.48
CA ASN A 310 -9.93 -18.00 -8.76
C ASN A 310 -8.80 -18.93 -9.26
N SER A 311 -7.71 -19.07 -8.50
CA SER A 311 -6.56 -19.89 -8.88
C SER A 311 -6.85 -21.39 -8.76
N ASP A 312 -6.13 -22.21 -9.54
CA ASP A 312 -6.18 -23.67 -9.44
C ASP A 312 -5.85 -24.15 -8.01
N LEU A 313 -4.91 -23.48 -7.34
CA LEU A 313 -4.49 -23.80 -5.98
C LEU A 313 -5.62 -23.60 -4.98
N TYR A 314 -6.28 -22.45 -5.01
CA TYR A 314 -7.41 -22.13 -4.12
C TYR A 314 -8.59 -23.10 -4.38
N GLN A 315 -8.96 -23.27 -5.66
CA GLN A 315 -10.02 -24.18 -6.06
C GLN A 315 -9.76 -25.63 -5.58
N LYS A 316 -8.52 -26.07 -5.64
CA LYS A 316 -8.11 -27.39 -5.19
C LYS A 316 -8.18 -27.52 -3.67
N LEU A 317 -7.41 -26.70 -2.95
CA LEU A 317 -7.17 -26.87 -1.52
C LEU A 317 -8.35 -26.43 -0.64
N VAL A 318 -8.99 -25.31 -1.02
CA VAL A 318 -10.07 -24.70 -0.22
C VAL A 318 -11.43 -25.28 -0.60
N LEU A 319 -11.77 -25.30 -1.90
CA LEU A 319 -13.14 -25.64 -2.32
C LEU A 319 -13.34 -27.15 -2.57
N LYS A 320 -12.41 -27.83 -3.26
CA LYS A 320 -12.60 -29.25 -3.65
C LYS A 320 -12.14 -30.22 -2.56
N GLU A 321 -10.90 -30.11 -2.12
CA GLU A 321 -10.32 -31.00 -1.13
C GLU A 321 -10.67 -30.61 0.30
N GLN A 322 -11.03 -29.34 0.52
CA GLN A 322 -11.42 -28.76 1.81
C GLN A 322 -10.38 -28.98 2.93
N LYS A 323 -9.10 -29.10 2.56
CA LYS A 323 -7.98 -29.27 3.48
C LYS A 323 -7.51 -27.96 4.11
N VAL A 324 -7.79 -26.84 3.46
CA VAL A 324 -7.44 -25.50 3.86
C VAL A 324 -8.71 -24.73 4.21
N ASP A 325 -8.69 -24.05 5.34
CA ASP A 325 -9.78 -23.18 5.82
C ASP A 325 -9.71 -21.81 5.17
N SER A 326 -8.50 -21.23 5.16
CA SER A 326 -8.19 -19.98 4.45
C SER A 326 -6.83 -20.09 3.75
N LEU A 327 -6.75 -19.51 2.53
CA LEU A 327 -5.53 -19.34 1.78
C LEU A 327 -5.45 -17.88 1.36
N TYR A 328 -4.41 -17.21 1.79
CA TYR A 328 -4.16 -15.81 1.51
C TYR A 328 -2.78 -15.64 0.91
N ALA A 329 -2.67 -14.84 -0.15
CA ALA A 329 -1.39 -14.48 -0.73
C ALA A 329 -1.21 -12.97 -0.73
N SER A 330 -0.01 -12.51 -0.40
CA SER A 330 0.33 -11.09 -0.38
C SER A 330 1.68 -10.84 -1.04
N PHE A 331 1.72 -9.79 -1.84
CA PHE A 331 2.94 -9.14 -2.33
C PHE A 331 2.67 -7.64 -2.36
N SER A 332 2.98 -6.96 -1.27
CA SER A 332 2.63 -5.55 -1.07
C SER A 332 3.57 -4.60 -1.81
N ASP A 333 3.02 -3.45 -2.24
CA ASP A 333 3.80 -2.33 -2.75
C ASP A 333 4.61 -1.67 -1.62
N ARG A 334 5.94 -1.88 -1.60
CA ARG A 334 6.87 -1.35 -0.59
C ARG A 334 8.04 -0.62 -1.22
N ILE A 335 8.62 0.31 -0.45
CA ILE A 335 9.80 1.09 -0.87
C ILE A 335 11.02 0.19 -1.08
N ASP A 336 11.19 -0.82 -0.23
CA ASP A 336 12.29 -1.79 -0.30
C ASP A 336 11.79 -3.20 -0.66
N PRO A 337 12.67 -4.15 -1.01
CA PRO A 337 12.31 -5.52 -1.35
C PRO A 337 11.44 -6.18 -0.28
N GLU A 338 10.24 -6.64 -0.68
CA GLU A 338 9.20 -7.17 0.19
C GLU A 338 8.99 -8.68 -0.01
N LEU A 339 8.34 -9.34 0.93
CA LEU A 339 7.96 -10.74 0.83
C LEU A 339 6.76 -10.93 -0.08
N PHE A 340 6.91 -11.84 -1.02
CA PHE A 340 5.78 -12.52 -1.64
C PHE A 340 5.51 -13.76 -0.78
N TYR A 341 4.42 -13.79 -0.03
CA TYR A 341 4.11 -14.93 0.83
C TYR A 341 2.70 -15.46 0.61
N VAL A 342 2.54 -16.74 0.95
CA VAL A 342 1.26 -17.44 0.95
C VAL A 342 1.07 -18.04 2.33
N GLU A 343 0.06 -17.55 3.04
CA GLU A 343 -0.42 -18.11 4.30
C GLU A 343 -1.52 -19.14 4.02
N SER A 344 -1.45 -20.27 4.68
CA SER A 344 -2.46 -21.32 4.61
C SER A 344 -2.86 -21.78 6.01
N ARG A 345 -4.11 -21.57 6.39
CA ARG A 345 -4.70 -22.16 7.59
C ARG A 345 -5.25 -23.54 7.27
N VAL A 346 -4.59 -24.57 7.79
CA VAL A 346 -4.85 -25.96 7.43
C VAL A 346 -5.84 -26.60 8.42
N LYS A 347 -6.80 -27.38 7.94
CA LYS A 347 -7.85 -27.96 8.81
C LYS A 347 -7.39 -29.13 9.68
N ASP A 348 -6.34 -29.85 9.25
CA ASP A 348 -5.82 -31.02 9.97
C ASP A 348 -4.29 -31.03 9.93
N GLN A 349 -3.66 -31.31 11.08
CA GLN A 349 -2.20 -31.39 11.22
C GLN A 349 -1.54 -32.37 10.24
N LYS A 350 -2.18 -33.48 9.91
CA LYS A 350 -1.66 -34.47 8.96
C LYS A 350 -1.54 -33.92 7.54
N ASP A 351 -2.29 -32.86 7.18
CA ASP A 351 -2.32 -32.28 5.85
C ASP A 351 -1.32 -31.11 5.69
N VAL A 352 -0.64 -30.67 6.76
CA VAL A 352 0.29 -29.53 6.75
C VAL A 352 1.40 -29.69 5.70
N SER A 353 2.09 -30.84 5.69
CA SER A 353 3.15 -31.10 4.72
C SER A 353 2.62 -31.14 3.28
N TYR A 354 1.45 -31.75 3.08
CA TYR A 354 0.80 -31.79 1.77
C TYR A 354 0.46 -30.37 1.26
N VAL A 355 -0.15 -29.53 2.11
CA VAL A 355 -0.52 -28.15 1.76
C VAL A 355 0.73 -27.34 1.43
N ARG A 356 1.77 -27.41 2.29
CA ARG A 356 3.07 -26.79 2.02
C ARG A 356 3.61 -27.15 0.64
N ASP A 357 3.61 -28.44 0.33
CA ASP A 357 4.17 -28.96 -0.93
C ASP A 357 3.34 -28.53 -2.14
N GLN A 358 2.01 -28.38 -2.00
CA GLN A 358 1.16 -27.80 -3.06
C GLN A 358 1.47 -26.32 -3.32
N VAL A 359 1.65 -25.52 -2.25
CA VAL A 359 2.04 -24.12 -2.36
C VAL A 359 3.42 -24.01 -3.02
N LEU A 360 4.41 -24.76 -2.55
CA LEU A 360 5.76 -24.80 -3.14
C LEU A 360 5.75 -25.25 -4.60
N SER A 361 4.95 -26.25 -4.93
CA SER A 361 4.80 -26.72 -6.31
C SER A 361 4.21 -25.64 -7.22
N THR A 362 3.29 -24.83 -6.70
CA THR A 362 2.72 -23.70 -7.44
C THR A 362 3.77 -22.61 -7.71
N PHE A 363 4.56 -22.22 -6.73
CA PHE A 363 5.69 -21.31 -6.93
C PHE A 363 6.66 -21.87 -7.97
N LYS A 364 7.08 -23.14 -7.82
CA LYS A 364 8.03 -23.80 -8.73
C LYS A 364 7.48 -23.91 -10.15
N ARG A 365 6.20 -24.20 -10.32
CA ARG A 365 5.55 -24.34 -11.62
C ARG A 365 5.82 -23.13 -12.49
N TYR A 366 5.60 -21.92 -11.98
CA TYR A 366 5.72 -20.68 -12.75
C TYR A 366 7.16 -20.21 -12.96
N THR A 367 8.15 -20.87 -12.38
CA THR A 367 9.56 -20.66 -12.78
C THR A 367 9.89 -21.26 -14.14
N THR A 368 9.08 -22.19 -14.65
CA THR A 368 9.32 -22.92 -15.91
C THR A 368 8.14 -22.88 -16.87
N GLU A 369 6.89 -22.85 -16.36
CA GLU A 369 5.69 -22.83 -17.19
C GLU A 369 5.24 -21.38 -17.47
N LEU A 370 4.63 -21.20 -18.64
CA LEU A 370 4.03 -19.93 -19.03
C LEU A 370 2.55 -19.89 -18.60
N ILE A 371 2.10 -18.73 -18.13
CA ILE A 371 0.68 -18.45 -18.00
C ILE A 371 0.07 -18.36 -19.40
N PRO A 372 -1.10 -19.01 -19.67
CA PRO A 372 -1.80 -18.82 -20.93
C PRO A 372 -2.12 -17.34 -21.17
N GLN A 373 -1.81 -16.84 -22.37
CA GLN A 373 -2.02 -15.41 -22.70
C GLN A 373 -3.43 -14.93 -22.44
N GLN A 374 -4.44 -15.77 -22.73
CA GLN A 374 -5.83 -15.45 -22.46
C GLN A 374 -6.06 -15.24 -20.96
N LYS A 375 -5.51 -16.10 -20.10
CA LYS A 375 -5.65 -16.01 -18.63
C LYS A 375 -4.96 -14.76 -18.07
N LEU A 376 -3.82 -14.40 -18.62
CA LEU A 376 -3.14 -13.14 -18.28
C LEU A 376 -4.01 -11.93 -18.63
N ASN A 377 -4.65 -11.92 -19.80
CA ASN A 377 -5.56 -10.86 -20.21
C ASN A 377 -6.80 -10.78 -19.30
N GLU A 378 -7.38 -11.92 -18.93
CA GLU A 378 -8.50 -11.99 -17.97
C GLU A 378 -8.10 -11.43 -16.59
N THR A 379 -6.90 -11.74 -16.11
CA THR A 379 -6.37 -11.24 -14.83
C THR A 379 -6.19 -9.72 -14.85
N ARG A 380 -5.61 -9.16 -15.92
CA ARG A 380 -5.48 -7.71 -16.11
C ARG A 380 -6.84 -7.00 -16.12
N ALA A 381 -7.79 -7.55 -16.89
CA ALA A 381 -9.12 -6.98 -16.97
C ALA A 381 -9.81 -6.95 -15.60
N ARG A 382 -9.67 -8.01 -14.81
CA ARG A 382 -10.20 -8.10 -13.45
C ARG A 382 -9.57 -7.07 -12.53
N LEU A 383 -8.24 -6.92 -12.53
CA LEU A 383 -7.54 -5.93 -11.70
C LEU A 383 -7.96 -4.50 -12.06
N ARG A 384 -8.06 -4.18 -13.36
CA ARG A 384 -8.57 -2.88 -13.82
C ARG A 384 -9.98 -2.59 -13.36
N TYR A 385 -10.86 -3.59 -13.49
CA TYR A 385 -12.26 -3.45 -13.08
C TYR A 385 -12.38 -3.27 -11.55
N SER A 386 -11.66 -4.07 -10.77
CA SER A 386 -11.63 -3.94 -9.31
C SER A 386 -11.11 -2.58 -8.88
N PHE A 387 -10.04 -2.10 -9.50
CA PHE A 387 -9.52 -0.76 -9.23
C PHE A 387 -10.54 0.34 -9.57
N ALA A 388 -11.18 0.26 -10.73
CA ALA A 388 -12.18 1.26 -11.11
C ALA A 388 -13.37 1.29 -10.14
N LEU A 389 -13.77 0.14 -9.60
CA LEU A 389 -14.84 0.04 -8.60
C LEU A 389 -14.43 0.57 -7.22
N SER A 390 -13.14 0.60 -6.90
CA SER A 390 -12.65 1.12 -5.62
C SER A 390 -12.60 2.65 -5.53
N LEU A 391 -13.02 3.38 -6.57
CA LEU A 391 -12.99 4.85 -6.64
C LEU A 391 -14.40 5.45 -6.52
N ASP A 392 -15.24 4.95 -5.65
CA ASP A 392 -16.68 5.24 -5.57
C ASP A 392 -17.05 6.37 -4.57
N SER A 393 -16.09 6.91 -3.83
CA SER A 393 -16.28 7.99 -2.87
C SER A 393 -15.00 8.83 -2.71
N SER A 394 -15.14 10.04 -2.12
CA SER A 394 -13.97 10.88 -1.81
C SER A 394 -12.99 10.16 -0.89
N GLU A 395 -13.50 9.43 0.10
CA GLU A 395 -12.70 8.62 1.03
C GLU A 395 -11.95 7.51 0.29
N ALA A 396 -12.64 6.71 -0.51
CA ALA A 396 -12.05 5.58 -1.24
C ALA A 396 -10.97 6.04 -2.24
N ILE A 397 -11.17 7.20 -2.88
CA ILE A 397 -10.17 7.82 -3.75
C ILE A 397 -8.94 8.24 -2.93
N ALA A 398 -9.12 8.94 -1.80
CA ALA A 398 -8.02 9.39 -0.94
C ALA A 398 -7.24 8.19 -0.35
N ALA A 399 -7.96 7.17 0.15
CA ALA A 399 -7.38 5.93 0.66
C ALA A 399 -6.56 5.19 -0.42
N THR A 400 -7.08 5.12 -1.64
CA THR A 400 -6.38 4.54 -2.80
C THR A 400 -5.12 5.32 -3.15
N LEU A 401 -5.14 6.65 -3.06
CA LEU A 401 -4.00 7.50 -3.39
C LEU A 401 -2.88 7.45 -2.33
N ALA A 402 -3.22 7.34 -1.05
CA ALA A 402 -2.26 7.46 0.05
C ALA A 402 -1.02 6.55 -0.09
N PRO A 403 -1.13 5.23 -0.43
CA PRO A 403 0.04 4.38 -0.66
C PRO A 403 0.91 4.85 -1.82
N TYR A 404 0.32 5.22 -2.96
CA TYR A 404 1.06 5.65 -4.14
C TYR A 404 1.73 7.01 -3.95
N ILE A 405 1.10 7.91 -3.20
CA ILE A 405 1.69 9.19 -2.80
C ILE A 405 2.89 8.96 -1.87
N ALA A 406 2.79 8.04 -0.91
CA ALA A 406 3.93 7.67 -0.07
C ALA A 406 5.10 7.11 -0.90
N LEU A 407 4.81 6.25 -1.87
CA LEU A 407 5.82 5.57 -2.71
C LEU A 407 6.46 6.50 -3.74
N ARG A 408 5.69 7.35 -4.43
CA ARG A 408 6.15 8.10 -5.61
C ARG A 408 5.77 9.58 -5.64
N GLY A 409 5.02 10.07 -4.66
CA GLY A 409 4.61 11.48 -4.56
C GLY A 409 3.57 11.93 -5.60
N THR A 410 3.02 11.02 -6.41
CA THR A 410 2.12 11.37 -7.51
C THR A 410 1.08 10.30 -7.79
N PRO A 411 -0.20 10.66 -8.09
CA PRO A 411 -1.20 9.73 -8.58
C PRO A 411 -0.84 9.08 -9.95
N GLU A 412 0.03 9.72 -10.75
CA GLU A 412 0.40 9.22 -12.07
C GLU A 412 1.08 7.85 -12.04
N THR A 413 1.68 7.47 -10.90
CA THR A 413 2.27 6.14 -10.73
C THR A 413 1.25 5.01 -10.93
N ILE A 414 -0.03 5.23 -10.62
CA ILE A 414 -1.13 4.29 -10.86
C ILE A 414 -1.27 4.02 -12.36
N ASN A 415 -1.36 5.09 -13.16
CA ASN A 415 -1.48 4.96 -14.62
C ASN A 415 -0.26 4.26 -15.22
N LYS A 416 0.94 4.58 -14.73
CA LYS A 416 2.19 3.93 -15.15
C LYS A 416 2.21 2.44 -14.82
N LEU A 417 1.82 2.06 -13.60
CA LEU A 417 1.77 0.67 -13.16
C LEU A 417 0.82 -0.15 -14.05
N TYR A 418 -0.38 0.35 -14.30
CA TYR A 418 -1.35 -0.36 -15.14
C TYR A 418 -0.97 -0.37 -16.63
N ALA A 419 -0.31 0.67 -17.12
CA ALA A 419 0.31 0.65 -18.45
C ALA A 419 1.47 -0.36 -18.51
N LEU A 420 2.18 -0.58 -17.40
CA LEU A 420 3.20 -1.60 -17.29
C LEU A 420 2.56 -3.00 -17.30
N TYR A 421 1.46 -3.24 -16.58
CA TYR A 421 0.71 -4.51 -16.64
C TYR A 421 0.35 -4.90 -18.08
N ASP A 422 -0.06 -3.95 -18.92
CA ASP A 422 -0.41 -4.22 -20.32
C ASP A 422 0.77 -4.74 -21.15
N ARG A 423 1.99 -4.37 -20.78
CA ARG A 423 3.22 -4.75 -21.47
C ARG A 423 3.89 -6.00 -20.91
N ILE A 424 3.46 -6.51 -19.76
CA ILE A 424 3.97 -7.76 -19.19
C ILE A 424 3.57 -8.93 -20.08
N THR A 425 4.49 -9.80 -20.41
CA THR A 425 4.24 -11.05 -21.14
C THR A 425 4.29 -12.26 -20.23
N PRO A 426 3.78 -13.42 -20.64
CA PRO A 426 3.96 -14.67 -19.90
C PRO A 426 5.44 -14.99 -19.64
N GLU A 427 6.34 -14.61 -20.56
CA GLU A 427 7.79 -14.79 -20.44
C GLU A 427 8.37 -13.86 -19.37
N ASP A 428 7.90 -12.61 -19.25
CA ASP A 428 8.30 -11.68 -18.19
C ASP A 428 7.93 -12.26 -16.80
N ILE A 429 6.73 -12.81 -16.67
CA ILE A 429 6.26 -13.42 -15.41
C ILE A 429 7.12 -14.63 -15.05
N ARG A 430 7.36 -15.54 -16.02
CA ARG A 430 8.23 -16.70 -15.80
C ARG A 430 9.66 -16.27 -15.43
N ALA A 431 10.21 -15.26 -16.10
CA ALA A 431 11.56 -14.75 -15.80
C ALA A 431 11.65 -14.17 -14.39
N ALA A 432 10.66 -13.37 -13.95
CA ALA A 432 10.59 -12.86 -12.59
C ALA A 432 10.44 -14.00 -11.56
N ALA A 433 9.53 -14.95 -11.79
CA ALA A 433 9.38 -16.13 -10.93
C ALA A 433 10.69 -16.94 -10.82
N ALA A 434 11.39 -17.20 -11.94
CA ALA A 434 12.65 -17.94 -11.95
C ALA A 434 13.77 -17.19 -11.20
N ARG A 435 13.75 -15.86 -11.18
CA ARG A 435 14.72 -15.04 -10.45
C ARG A 435 14.50 -15.04 -8.95
N TYR A 436 13.24 -14.91 -8.50
CA TYR A 436 12.93 -14.69 -7.09
C TYR A 436 12.52 -15.96 -6.33
N PHE A 437 11.87 -16.93 -6.98
CA PHE A 437 11.38 -18.15 -6.33
C PHE A 437 12.43 -19.29 -6.37
N VAL A 438 13.63 -18.94 -5.92
CA VAL A 438 14.75 -19.88 -5.79
C VAL A 438 14.85 -20.41 -4.36
N GLU A 439 15.34 -21.64 -4.21
CA GLU A 439 15.38 -22.31 -2.90
C GLU A 439 16.15 -21.51 -1.85
N SER A 440 17.27 -20.90 -2.22
CA SER A 440 18.06 -20.07 -1.29
C SER A 440 17.33 -18.84 -0.77
N ASN A 441 16.28 -18.37 -1.45
CA ASN A 441 15.49 -17.19 -1.09
C ASN A 441 14.19 -17.55 -0.33
N ARG A 442 13.97 -18.85 -0.07
CA ARG A 442 12.76 -19.35 0.56
C ARG A 442 12.81 -19.21 2.09
N THR A 443 11.70 -18.75 2.67
CA THR A 443 11.44 -18.82 4.11
C THR A 443 10.11 -19.51 4.35
N ILE A 444 10.06 -20.48 5.24
CA ILE A 444 8.84 -21.21 5.64
C ILE A 444 8.69 -21.06 7.15
N VAL A 445 7.48 -20.75 7.58
CA VAL A 445 7.10 -20.81 8.99
C VAL A 445 5.87 -21.68 9.11
N THR A 446 5.88 -22.56 10.13
CA THR A 446 4.71 -23.35 10.49
C THR A 446 4.31 -23.06 11.92
N LEU A 447 3.01 -23.18 12.19
CA LEU A 447 2.48 -23.04 13.54
C LEU A 447 1.49 -24.19 13.79
N SER A 448 1.60 -24.83 14.94
CA SER A 448 0.61 -25.82 15.38
C SER A 448 0.44 -25.82 16.88
N SER A 449 -0.71 -26.32 17.34
CA SER A 449 -0.93 -26.51 18.77
C SER A 449 0.15 -27.42 19.34
N LYS A 450 0.70 -27.04 20.48
CA LYS A 450 1.63 -27.88 21.23
C LYS A 450 0.96 -29.22 21.50
N SER A 451 1.54 -30.33 21.04
CA SER A 451 1.02 -31.64 21.35
C SER A 451 0.96 -31.80 22.87
N LYS A 452 -0.22 -32.09 23.42
CA LYS A 452 -0.31 -32.54 24.81
C LYS A 452 0.53 -33.80 24.84
N GLY A 453 1.76 -33.72 25.35
CA GLY A 453 2.56 -34.90 25.65
C GLY A 453 1.66 -35.90 26.37
N GLY A 454 1.51 -37.10 25.82
CA GLY A 454 0.73 -38.13 26.46
C GLY A 454 1.25 -38.29 27.89
N ALA A 455 0.40 -37.95 28.83
CA ALA A 455 0.59 -38.49 30.17
C ALA A 455 0.38 -39.98 30.05
N GLU A 456 1.47 -40.77 29.98
CA GLU A 456 1.46 -42.17 30.31
C GLU A 456 1.14 -42.36 31.80
#